data_fdca5baed43423bed9d733e9567a2e75
#
_entry.id   fdca5baed43423bed9d733e9567a2e75
#
_cell.length_a   1.000
_cell.length_b   1.000
_cell.length_c   1.000
_cell.angle_alpha   90.00
_cell.angle_beta   90.00
_cell.angle_gamma   90.00
#
_symmetry.space_group_name_H-M   'P 1'
#
loop_
_entity.id
_entity.type
_entity.pdbx_description
1 polymer ?
#
loop_
_entity_poly.entity_id
_entity_poly.type
_entity_poly.pdbx_seq_one_letter_code
_entity_poly.pdbx_strand_id
1 'polypeptide(L)'
;MSEDLRYQDLATYDPEVHAAIVAELARQRDTLEMIASENFVPRSVLQAQGSVLTNKYAEGYPGRRYYGGCEHVDVVEDLSLIHISEPTR
;
A
#
# COMPACT_ATOMS: atom_id res chain seq x y z
N MET A 1 20.55 22.86 -4.94
CA MET A 1 20.47 21.49 -4.54
C MET A 1 19.19 20.86 -5.07
N SER A 2 19.31 19.78 -5.74
CA SER A 2 18.11 19.13 -6.22
C SER A 2 17.59 18.22 -5.17
N GLU A 3 16.29 18.21 -4.99
CA GLU A 3 15.67 17.32 -4.05
C GLU A 3 15.50 15.96 -4.68
N ASP A 4 15.70 14.95 -3.88
CA ASP A 4 15.50 13.61 -4.33
C ASP A 4 14.00 13.37 -4.36
N LEU A 5 13.45 13.07 -5.54
CA LEU A 5 12.01 12.89 -5.73
C LEU A 5 11.44 11.77 -4.86
N ARG A 6 12.30 10.82 -4.47
CA ARG A 6 11.83 9.73 -3.60
C ARG A 6 11.36 10.20 -2.24
N TYR A 7 11.78 11.41 -1.83
CA TYR A 7 11.46 11.90 -0.50
C TYR A 7 10.47 13.06 -0.50
N GLN A 8 9.94 13.42 -1.67
CA GLN A 8 8.98 14.51 -1.73
C GLN A 8 7.58 14.00 -1.43
N ASP A 9 6.85 14.75 -0.63
CA ASP A 9 5.44 14.47 -0.40
C ASP A 9 4.65 14.71 -1.67
N LEU A 10 3.58 13.97 -1.84
CA LEU A 10 2.72 14.13 -3.01
C LEU A 10 2.15 15.54 -3.08
N ALA A 11 1.77 16.11 -1.94
CA ALA A 11 1.20 17.47 -1.92
C ALA A 11 2.16 18.48 -2.50
N THR A 12 3.46 18.28 -2.33
CA THR A 12 4.48 19.17 -2.84
C THR A 12 4.82 18.88 -4.29
N TYR A 13 4.95 17.60 -4.60
CA TYR A 13 5.39 17.19 -5.93
C TYR A 13 4.30 17.38 -6.97
N ASP A 14 3.07 17.00 -6.63
CA ASP A 14 1.95 17.09 -7.56
C ASP A 14 0.70 17.49 -6.80
N PRO A 15 0.54 18.79 -6.56
CA PRO A 15 -0.61 19.26 -5.79
C PRO A 15 -1.96 18.97 -6.44
N GLU A 16 -2.01 18.85 -7.76
CA GLU A 16 -3.28 18.57 -8.43
C GLU A 16 -3.74 17.13 -8.14
N VAL A 17 -2.82 16.18 -8.23
CA VAL A 17 -3.16 14.79 -7.92
C VAL A 17 -3.50 14.67 -6.44
N HIS A 18 -2.73 15.34 -5.58
CA HIS A 18 -3.00 15.32 -4.14
C HIS A 18 -4.39 15.87 -3.84
N ALA A 19 -4.78 16.96 -4.49
CA ALA A 19 -6.10 17.54 -4.28
C ALA A 19 -7.21 16.58 -4.71
N ALA A 20 -6.98 15.85 -5.80
CA ALA A 20 -7.95 14.86 -6.27
C ALA A 20 -8.11 13.73 -5.26
N ILE A 21 -7.01 13.28 -4.65
CA ILE A 21 -7.07 12.23 -3.63
C ILE A 21 -7.82 12.69 -2.41
N VAL A 22 -7.56 13.94 -1.98
CA VAL A 22 -8.28 14.50 -0.83
C VAL A 22 -9.77 14.60 -1.11
N ALA A 23 -10.13 15.02 -2.33
CA ALA A 23 -11.52 15.10 -2.72
C ALA A 23 -12.17 13.72 -2.77
N GLU A 24 -11.45 12.71 -3.24
CA GLU A 24 -11.99 11.36 -3.27
C GLU A 24 -12.16 10.80 -1.86
N LEU A 25 -11.25 11.12 -0.96
CA LEU A 25 -11.41 10.70 0.44
C LEU A 25 -12.70 11.25 1.01
N ALA A 26 -12.99 12.54 0.77
CA ALA A 26 -14.21 13.14 1.27
C ALA A 26 -15.44 12.49 0.62
N ARG A 27 -15.37 12.19 -0.68
CA ARG A 27 -16.47 11.54 -1.38
C ARG A 27 -16.77 10.16 -0.77
N GLN A 28 -15.73 9.37 -0.52
CA GLN A 28 -15.92 8.04 0.05
C GLN A 28 -16.49 8.11 1.46
N ARG A 29 -16.08 9.12 2.23
CA ARG A 29 -16.53 9.27 3.59
C ARG A 29 -17.99 9.71 3.67
N ASP A 30 -18.43 10.54 2.71
CA ASP A 30 -19.73 11.18 2.78
C ASP A 30 -20.79 10.56 1.88
N THR A 31 -20.43 9.58 1.06
CA THR A 31 -21.35 9.01 0.07
C THR A 31 -21.49 7.52 0.30
N LEU A 32 -22.72 7.05 0.29
CA LEU A 32 -22.99 5.61 0.41
C LEU A 32 -22.97 5.00 -0.99
N GLU A 33 -22.14 3.99 -1.18
CA GLU A 33 -22.08 3.28 -2.44
C GLU A 33 -22.52 1.85 -2.26
N MET A 34 -23.32 1.36 -3.19
CA MET A 34 -23.88 0.02 -3.12
C MET A 34 -23.32 -0.88 -4.22
N ILE A 35 -22.04 -0.71 -4.53
CA ILE A 35 -21.40 -1.51 -5.57
C ILE A 35 -20.69 -2.68 -4.92
N ALA A 36 -21.14 -3.89 -5.23
CA ALA A 36 -20.66 -5.09 -4.55
C ALA A 36 -19.19 -5.38 -4.79
N SER A 37 -18.64 -4.88 -5.91
CA SER A 37 -17.24 -5.12 -6.23
C SER A 37 -16.29 -4.13 -5.57
N GLU A 38 -16.80 -3.14 -4.85
CA GLU A 38 -15.95 -2.15 -4.21
C GLU A 38 -15.92 -2.36 -2.71
N ASN A 39 -14.77 -2.11 -2.14
CA ASN A 39 -14.54 -2.34 -0.73
C ASN A 39 -13.69 -1.20 -0.16
N PHE A 40 -14.04 -0.76 1.05
CA PHE A 40 -13.27 0.28 1.71
C PHE A 40 -12.10 -0.36 2.44
N VAL A 41 -10.91 -0.10 1.94
CA VAL A 41 -9.68 -0.68 2.48
C VAL A 41 -9.27 0.11 3.72
N PRO A 42 -8.90 -0.57 4.82
CA PRO A 42 -8.43 0.13 6.00
C PRO A 42 -7.18 0.97 5.72
N ARG A 43 -7.03 2.03 6.49
CA ARG A 43 -5.89 2.92 6.31
C ARG A 43 -4.56 2.20 6.44
N SER A 44 -4.48 1.23 7.35
CA SER A 44 -3.24 0.48 7.55
C SER A 44 -2.82 -0.29 6.28
N VAL A 45 -3.79 -0.83 5.55
CA VAL A 45 -3.49 -1.53 4.30
C VAL A 45 -3.03 -0.54 3.24
N LEU A 46 -3.68 0.62 3.18
CA LEU A 46 -3.25 1.67 2.24
C LEU A 46 -1.83 2.14 2.56
N GLN A 47 -1.49 2.25 3.83
CA GLN A 47 -0.15 2.65 4.24
C GLN A 47 0.89 1.61 3.84
N ALA A 48 0.57 0.33 4.00
CA ALA A 48 1.49 -0.73 3.59
C ALA A 48 1.69 -0.72 2.08
N GLN A 49 0.62 -0.56 1.33
CA GLN A 49 0.67 -0.57 -0.12
C GLN A 49 1.42 0.63 -0.67
N GLY A 50 1.29 1.79 -0.03
CA GLY A 50 1.97 3.00 -0.44
C GLY A 50 3.34 3.17 0.18
N SER A 51 3.93 2.12 0.73
CA SER A 51 5.24 2.19 1.36
C SER A 51 6.33 1.79 0.36
N VAL A 52 7.57 1.74 0.85
CA VAL A 52 8.72 1.35 0.03
C VAL A 52 8.61 -0.09 -0.47
N LEU A 53 7.73 -0.90 0.11
CA LEU A 53 7.50 -2.26 -0.39
C LEU A 53 7.07 -2.24 -1.86
N THR A 54 6.42 -1.18 -2.28
CA THR A 54 5.99 -1.02 -3.68
C THR A 54 7.15 -1.06 -4.65
N ASN A 55 8.35 -0.69 -4.20
CA ASN A 55 9.52 -0.64 -5.07
C ASN A 55 10.17 -2.01 -5.27
N LYS A 56 9.81 -3.01 -4.48
CA LYS A 56 10.53 -4.27 -4.49
C LYS A 56 9.83 -5.32 -5.31
N TYR A 57 10.49 -5.81 -6.32
CA TYR A 57 10.03 -6.95 -7.10
C TYR A 57 10.38 -8.23 -6.33
N ALA A 58 9.36 -9.02 -6.03
CA ALA A 58 9.55 -10.15 -5.13
C ALA A 58 8.93 -11.43 -5.72
N GLU A 59 9.36 -11.77 -6.91
CA GLU A 59 8.87 -12.97 -7.57
C GLU A 59 9.35 -14.21 -6.84
N GLY A 60 8.44 -15.15 -6.59
CA GLY A 60 8.74 -16.36 -5.84
C GLY A 60 8.00 -16.36 -4.50
N TYR A 61 8.54 -17.09 -3.54
CA TYR A 61 7.95 -17.23 -2.23
C TYR A 61 9.01 -16.98 -1.16
N PRO A 62 8.61 -16.72 0.09
CA PRO A 62 9.59 -16.46 1.15
C PRO A 62 10.63 -17.58 1.21
N GLY A 63 11.90 -17.18 1.23
CA GLY A 63 13.00 -18.12 1.23
C GLY A 63 13.31 -18.74 -0.14
N ARG A 64 12.49 -18.46 -1.15
CA ARG A 64 12.67 -19.03 -2.49
C ARG A 64 12.42 -17.95 -3.53
N ARG A 65 13.18 -16.86 -3.46
CA ARG A 65 13.00 -15.73 -4.35
C ARG A 65 13.93 -15.82 -5.54
N TYR A 66 13.47 -15.28 -6.65
CA TYR A 66 14.30 -15.19 -7.85
C TYR A 66 15.28 -14.02 -7.77
N TYR A 67 15.01 -13.05 -6.89
CA TYR A 67 15.84 -11.87 -6.77
C TYR A 67 16.25 -11.69 -5.32
N GLY A 68 17.43 -11.05 -5.13
CA GLY A 68 17.88 -10.75 -3.78
C GLY A 68 17.15 -9.57 -3.16
N GLY A 69 17.46 -9.30 -1.91
CA GLY A 69 16.90 -8.11 -1.23
C GLY A 69 15.48 -8.28 -0.73
N CYS A 70 15.04 -9.52 -0.52
CA CYS A 70 13.65 -9.78 -0.13
C CYS A 70 13.49 -10.14 1.35
N GLU A 71 14.51 -9.94 2.16
CA GLU A 71 14.44 -10.40 3.55
C GLU A 71 13.31 -9.73 4.32
N HIS A 72 13.03 -8.46 4.06
CA HIS A 72 11.95 -7.76 4.76
C HIS A 72 10.60 -8.01 4.12
N VAL A 73 10.56 -8.16 2.80
CA VAL A 73 9.33 -8.57 2.11
C VAL A 73 8.90 -9.95 2.59
N ASP A 74 9.87 -10.84 2.80
CA ASP A 74 9.56 -12.18 3.31
C ASP A 74 8.88 -12.11 4.67
N VAL A 75 9.31 -11.20 5.55
CA VAL A 75 8.68 -11.03 6.84
C VAL A 75 7.22 -10.63 6.70
N VAL A 76 6.94 -9.67 5.81
CA VAL A 76 5.56 -9.20 5.61
C VAL A 76 4.70 -10.32 5.05
N GLU A 77 5.22 -11.06 4.09
CA GLU A 77 4.44 -12.13 3.49
C GLU A 77 4.19 -13.27 4.48
N ASP A 78 5.19 -13.62 5.27
CA ASP A 78 5.02 -14.65 6.30
C ASP A 78 3.98 -14.22 7.33
N LEU A 79 3.99 -12.95 7.74
CA LEU A 79 3.01 -12.45 8.68
C LEU A 79 1.59 -12.49 8.09
N SER A 80 1.45 -12.19 6.80
CA SER A 80 0.14 -12.23 6.17
C SER A 80 -0.39 -13.66 6.12
N LEU A 81 0.48 -14.64 5.91
CA LEU A 81 0.05 -16.03 5.91
C LEU A 81 -0.38 -16.48 7.30
N ILE A 82 0.28 -16.01 8.33
CA ILE A 82 -0.11 -16.31 9.69
C ILE A 82 -1.51 -15.77 9.97
N HIS A 83 -1.77 -14.54 9.55
CA HIS A 83 -3.08 -13.93 9.77
C HIS A 83 -4.18 -14.64 9.00
N ILE A 84 -3.87 -15.17 7.81
CA ILE A 84 -4.86 -15.90 7.03
C ILE A 84 -5.14 -17.23 7.66
N SER A 85 -4.12 -17.95 8.12
CA SER A 85 -4.32 -19.28 8.66
C SER A 85 -4.85 -19.28 10.08
N GLU A 86 -4.80 -18.14 10.78
CA GLU A 86 -5.36 -18.04 12.12
C GLU A 86 -6.26 -16.82 12.16
N PRO A 87 -7.41 -16.91 11.56
CA PRO A 87 -8.34 -15.80 11.55
C PRO A 87 -8.86 -15.60 12.93
N THR A 88 -8.46 -14.58 13.58
CA THR A 88 -8.82 -14.44 14.86
C THR A 88 -9.87 -13.62 14.98
N ARG A 89 -10.58 -13.82 14.85
CA ARG A 89 -11.38 -13.15 15.35
C ARG A 89 -11.63 -12.15 15.41
#